data_abe082595237cf20c3a6cbb179b61623
#
_entry.id   abe082595237cf20c3a6cbb179b61623
#
_cell.length_a   1.000
_cell.length_b   1.000
_cell.length_c   1.000
_cell.angle_alpha   90.00
_cell.angle_beta   90.00
_cell.angle_gamma   90.00
#
_symmetry.space_group_name_H-M   'P 1'
#
loop_
_entity.id
_entity.type
_entity.pdbx_description
1 polymer ?
#
loop_
_entity_poly.entity_id
_entity_poly.type
_entity_poly.pdbx_seq_one_letter_code
_entity_poly.pdbx_strand_id
1 'polypeptide(L)'
;MNKDRFYYDEKFLGSMSGRPLRILSEYLGPLSTLQRNKIKDTIVFFGSARLKEKNEYYQKTRDLAFKLTKWSMGKYKDEHRYVITSGGGP
;
A
#
# COMPACT_ATOMS: atom_id res chain seq x y z
N MET A 1 -32.21 -3.94 3.38
CA MET A 1 -31.22 -2.83 3.35
C MET A 1 -31.97 -1.51 3.40
N ASN A 2 -31.58 -0.59 4.25
CA ASN A 2 -32.24 0.70 4.40
C ASN A 2 -31.69 1.68 3.37
N LYS A 3 -32.49 1.93 2.31
CA LYS A 3 -32.10 2.81 1.19
C LYS A 3 -32.13 4.31 1.57
N ASP A 4 -32.73 4.65 2.70
CA ASP A 4 -32.86 6.05 3.14
C ASP A 4 -31.62 6.60 3.82
N ARG A 5 -30.63 5.77 4.06
CA ARG A 5 -29.39 6.21 4.70
C ARG A 5 -28.40 6.79 3.71
N PHE A 6 -27.79 7.90 4.06
CA PHE A 6 -26.84 8.60 3.20
C PHE A 6 -25.65 7.74 2.77
N TYR A 7 -25.18 6.85 3.64
CA TYR A 7 -24.04 6.03 3.29
C TYR A 7 -24.37 4.93 2.27
N TYR A 8 -25.64 4.76 1.91
CA TYR A 8 -26.05 3.92 0.77
C TYR A 8 -26.35 4.73 -0.49
N ASP A 9 -26.22 6.03 -0.43
CA ASP A 9 -26.54 6.94 -1.54
C ASP A 9 -25.28 7.26 -2.33
N GLU A 10 -25.14 6.64 -3.50
CA GLU A 10 -23.96 6.82 -4.34
C GLU A 10 -23.83 8.26 -4.84
N LYS A 11 -24.93 8.95 -5.12
CA LYS A 11 -24.87 10.34 -5.57
C LYS A 11 -24.35 11.25 -4.46
N PHE A 12 -24.81 11.04 -3.24
CA PHE A 12 -24.31 11.79 -2.10
C PHE A 12 -22.84 11.51 -1.88
N LEU A 13 -22.44 10.23 -1.85
CA LEU A 13 -21.03 9.84 -1.63
C LEU A 13 -20.13 10.39 -2.73
N GLY A 14 -20.61 10.50 -3.97
CA GLY A 14 -19.85 11.06 -5.08
C GLY A 14 -19.86 12.58 -5.14
N SER A 15 -20.65 13.27 -4.32
CA SER A 15 -20.78 14.72 -4.32
C SER A 15 -19.63 15.39 -3.56
N MET A 16 -19.60 16.73 -3.61
CA MET A 16 -18.64 17.50 -2.80
C MET A 16 -18.83 17.26 -1.31
N SER A 17 -20.07 17.09 -0.86
CA SER A 17 -20.37 16.80 0.54
C SER A 17 -19.87 15.43 0.96
N GLY A 18 -19.78 14.49 0.04
CA GLY A 18 -19.25 13.16 0.32
C GLY A 18 -17.73 13.05 0.24
N ARG A 19 -17.04 14.11 -0.19
CA ARG A 19 -15.59 14.07 -0.39
C ARG A 19 -14.79 13.67 0.84
N PRO A 20 -15.09 14.19 2.05
CA PRO A 20 -14.36 13.75 3.25
C PRO A 20 -14.47 12.25 3.49
N LEU A 21 -15.64 11.67 3.20
CA LEU A 21 -15.84 10.22 3.35
C LEU A 21 -15.02 9.42 2.34
N ARG A 22 -14.94 9.92 1.09
CA ARG A 22 -14.11 9.26 0.07
C ARG A 22 -12.63 9.30 0.44
N ILE A 23 -12.15 10.46 0.91
CA ILE A 23 -10.75 10.60 1.35
C ILE A 23 -10.46 9.63 2.50
N LEU A 24 -11.34 9.58 3.49
CA LEU A 24 -11.18 8.69 4.63
C LEU A 24 -11.23 7.21 4.22
N SER A 25 -12.08 6.87 3.26
CA SER A 25 -12.16 5.51 2.72
C SER A 25 -10.84 5.06 2.09
N GLU A 26 -10.18 5.97 1.35
CA GLU A 26 -8.89 5.67 0.71
C GLU A 26 -7.75 5.51 1.73
N TYR A 27 -7.94 6.03 2.92
CA TYR A 27 -7.03 5.80 4.04
C TYR A 27 -7.36 4.48 4.75
N LEU A 28 -8.62 4.28 5.10
CA LEU A 28 -9.06 3.14 5.90
C LEU A 28 -9.01 1.82 5.13
N GLY A 29 -9.26 1.85 3.82
CA GLY A 29 -9.21 0.65 2.99
C GLY A 29 -7.86 -0.04 3.04
N PRO A 30 -6.79 0.64 2.63
CA PRO A 30 -5.44 0.07 2.71
C PRO A 30 -5.02 -0.28 4.13
N LEU A 31 -5.36 0.57 5.11
CA LEU A 31 -5.04 0.32 6.51
C LEU A 31 -5.65 -1.00 6.98
N SER A 32 -6.92 -1.24 6.69
CA SER A 32 -7.57 -2.49 7.10
C SER A 32 -6.98 -3.71 6.40
N THR A 33 -6.57 -3.55 5.14
CA THR A 33 -5.90 -4.62 4.39
C THR A 33 -4.56 -4.98 5.01
N LEU A 34 -3.77 -3.97 5.38
CA LEU A 34 -2.49 -4.19 6.05
C LEU A 34 -2.69 -4.90 7.40
N GLN A 35 -3.70 -4.47 8.17
CA GLN A 35 -4.00 -5.09 9.47
C GLN A 35 -4.44 -6.55 9.32
N ARG A 36 -5.27 -6.86 8.30
CA ARG A 36 -5.70 -8.23 8.05
C ARG A 36 -4.53 -9.14 7.68
N ASN A 37 -3.54 -8.61 6.99
CA ASN A 37 -2.34 -9.35 6.60
C ASN A 37 -1.25 -9.29 7.68
N LYS A 38 -1.53 -8.67 8.82
CA LYS A 38 -0.63 -8.58 9.98
C LYS A 38 0.71 -7.94 9.63
N ILE A 39 0.69 -6.98 8.71
CA ILE A 39 1.88 -6.22 8.33
C ILE A 39 2.11 -5.15 9.37
N LYS A 40 3.24 -5.21 10.07
CA LYS A 40 3.55 -4.32 11.19
C LYS A 40 4.33 -3.08 10.75
N ASP A 41 5.25 -3.24 9.84
CA ASP A 41 6.05 -2.15 9.32
C ASP A 41 6.47 -2.44 7.89
N THR A 42 6.83 -1.38 7.17
CA THR A 42 7.22 -1.48 5.77
C THR A 42 8.48 -0.65 5.52
N ILE A 43 9.21 -1.03 4.49
CA ILE A 43 10.28 -0.20 3.92
C ILE A 43 9.79 0.27 2.57
N VAL A 44 9.69 1.58 2.39
CA VAL A 44 9.14 2.17 1.18
C VAL A 44 10.27 2.50 0.22
N PHE A 45 10.17 2.01 -1.01
CA PHE A 45 11.10 2.37 -2.07
C PHE A 45 10.46 3.44 -2.94
N PHE A 46 11.03 4.63 -2.90
CA PHE A 46 10.67 5.71 -3.81
C PHE A 46 11.69 5.75 -4.94
N GLY A 47 11.19 5.84 -6.16
CA GLY A 47 12.07 5.91 -7.29
C GLY A 47 11.40 6.55 -8.49
N SER A 48 12.20 6.77 -9.54
CA SER A 48 11.71 7.32 -10.78
C SER A 48 11.07 6.22 -11.64
N ALA A 49 9.87 6.49 -12.14
CA ALA A 49 9.22 5.61 -13.12
C ALA A 49 9.99 5.54 -14.44
N ARG A 50 10.96 6.44 -14.63
CA ARG A 50 11.81 6.48 -15.84
C ARG A 50 12.91 5.43 -15.85
N LEU A 51 13.24 4.87 -14.69
CA LEU A 51 14.23 3.81 -14.60
C LEU A 51 13.66 2.51 -15.16
N LYS A 52 14.38 1.89 -16.08
CA LYS A 52 13.99 0.63 -16.71
C LYS A 52 14.81 -0.51 -16.12
N GLU A 53 14.36 -1.74 -16.37
CA GLU A 53 14.98 -2.95 -15.79
C GLU A 53 16.48 -3.07 -16.10
N LYS A 54 16.93 -2.54 -17.24
CA LYS A 54 18.35 -2.58 -17.61
C LYS A 54 19.20 -1.54 -16.92
N ASN A 55 18.56 -0.58 -16.21
CA ASN A 55 19.30 0.46 -15.51
C ASN A 55 20.03 -0.12 -14.31
N GLU A 56 21.27 0.34 -14.10
CA GLU A 56 22.09 -0.13 -12.99
C GLU A 56 21.44 0.13 -11.63
N TYR A 57 20.83 1.30 -11.44
CA TYR A 57 20.17 1.64 -10.19
C TYR A 57 18.92 0.79 -9.96
N TYR A 58 18.21 0.42 -11.02
CA TYR A 58 17.09 -0.49 -10.93
C TYR A 58 17.54 -1.84 -10.40
N GLN A 59 18.61 -2.39 -10.97
CA GLN A 59 19.15 -3.69 -10.56
C GLN A 59 19.65 -3.67 -9.12
N LYS A 60 20.31 -2.58 -8.70
CA LYS A 60 20.77 -2.42 -7.31
C LYS A 60 19.59 -2.35 -6.35
N THR A 61 18.53 -1.64 -6.71
CA THR A 61 17.31 -1.55 -5.92
C THR A 61 16.65 -2.91 -5.77
N ARG A 62 16.56 -3.65 -6.86
CA ARG A 62 16.01 -5.01 -6.86
C ARG A 62 16.80 -5.93 -5.93
N ASP A 63 18.14 -5.88 -6.02
CA ASP A 63 19.01 -6.68 -5.17
C ASP A 63 18.84 -6.31 -3.69
N LEU A 64 18.73 -5.03 -3.39
CA LEU A 64 18.52 -4.56 -2.02
C LEU A 64 17.17 -5.05 -1.49
N ALA A 65 16.11 -4.95 -2.28
CA ALA A 65 14.78 -5.45 -1.90
C ALA A 65 14.82 -6.94 -1.60
N PHE A 66 15.50 -7.71 -2.43
CA PHE A 66 15.66 -9.15 -2.24
C PHE A 66 16.39 -9.46 -0.93
N LYS A 67 17.51 -8.77 -0.68
CA LYS A 67 18.33 -9.00 0.52
C LYS A 67 17.57 -8.60 1.79
N LEU A 68 16.86 -7.47 1.77
CA LEU A 68 16.08 -7.01 2.91
C LEU A 68 14.93 -7.97 3.21
N THR A 69 14.24 -8.45 2.17
CA THR A 69 13.15 -9.41 2.34
C THR A 69 13.67 -10.71 2.92
N LYS A 70 14.78 -11.22 2.39
CA LYS A 70 15.39 -12.45 2.89
C LYS A 70 15.82 -12.32 4.35
N TRP A 71 16.43 -11.19 4.70
CA TRP A 71 16.83 -10.89 6.08
C TRP A 71 15.62 -10.85 7.01
N SER A 72 14.58 -10.12 6.61
CA SER A 72 13.38 -9.96 7.43
C SER A 72 12.67 -11.29 7.65
N MET A 73 12.51 -12.08 6.59
CA MET A 73 11.86 -13.40 6.69
C MET A 73 12.67 -14.36 7.55
N GLY A 74 14.00 -14.27 7.52
CA GLY A 74 14.86 -15.11 8.33
C GLY A 74 14.86 -14.73 9.81
N LYS A 75 14.87 -13.41 10.11
CA LYS A 75 14.94 -12.91 11.48
C LYS A 75 13.59 -12.90 12.18
N TYR A 76 12.53 -12.60 11.46
CA TYR A 76 11.17 -12.44 12.00
C TYR A 76 10.24 -13.50 11.40
N LYS A 77 10.55 -14.77 11.64
CA LYS A 77 9.71 -15.87 11.19
C LYS A 77 8.28 -15.68 11.65
N ASP A 78 7.32 -15.91 10.78
CA ASP A 78 5.89 -15.82 11.05
C ASP A 78 5.41 -14.40 11.37
N GLU A 79 6.26 -13.38 11.20
CA GLU A 79 5.89 -11.98 11.33
C GLU A 79 6.13 -11.26 10.00
N HIS A 80 5.22 -10.37 9.63
CA HIS A 80 5.36 -9.56 8.43
C HIS A 80 6.01 -8.21 8.79
N ARG A 81 7.32 -8.28 9.09
CA ARG A 81 8.12 -7.11 9.48
C ARG A 81 8.95 -6.63 8.28
N TYR A 82 9.06 -5.31 8.15
CA TYR A 82 9.88 -4.66 7.13
C TYR A 82 9.55 -5.14 5.71
N VAL A 83 8.25 -5.22 5.42
CA VAL A 83 7.78 -5.61 4.08
C VAL A 83 8.09 -4.51 3.09
N ILE A 84 8.66 -4.90 1.94
CA ILE A 84 9.00 -3.93 0.89
C ILE A 84 7.72 -3.48 0.20
N THR A 85 7.60 -2.17 0.02
CA THR A 85 6.46 -1.57 -0.67
C THR A 85 6.93 -0.46 -1.60
N SER A 86 6.11 -0.16 -2.58
CA SER A 86 6.37 0.93 -3.53
C SER A 86 5.05 1.59 -3.90
N GLY A 87 5.13 2.67 -4.68
CA GLY A 87 3.94 3.39 -5.11
C GLY A 87 3.10 2.66 -6.15
N GLY A 88 3.60 1.54 -6.69
CA GLY A 88 2.85 0.78 -7.68
C GLY A 88 2.75 1.45 -9.04
N GLY A 89 3.64 2.39 -9.34
CA GLY A 89 3.70 3.04 -10.64
C GLY A 89 4.21 2.12 -11.74
N PRO A 90 4.18 2.60 -13.01
CA PRO A 90 4.61 1.78 -14.15
C PRO A 90 6.09 1.40 -14.08
#